data_fc8dcf2b35a35931a50a3e2f0211e5cf
#
_entry.id   fc8dcf2b35a35931a50a3e2f0211e5cf
#
_cell.length_a   1.000
_cell.length_b   1.000
_cell.length_c   1.000
_cell.angle_alpha   90.00
_cell.angle_beta   90.00
_cell.angle_gamma   90.00
#
_symmetry.space_group_name_H-M   'P 1'
#
loop_
_entity.id
_entity.type
_entity.pdbx_description
1 polymer ?
#
loop_
_entity_poly.entity_id
_entity_poly.type
_entity_poly.pdbx_seq_one_letter_code
_entity_poly.pdbx_strand_id
1 'polypeptide(L)'
;ANIDPVKEYNGWFTVRYGVGETLFKMDDQLQIQPWLATKGVRLSPLEWEITIRQGVRFHDGSLMTPQTVKESLEHLLASNQRAAGELMIEQITATDHTLRIKTKEPQPILLNLLADPYSTILHVGAKESTGKSVVATGPYQLTAFRPENGASLKAFHNYWNGAAKVAKVEIRSFSDATSMSLALDAGEIDAAYGMPALNLASYRKKKGYRISEVDGSRYLSYVYNFRDPWMQDKTLRKAIDLV
;
A
#
# COMPACT_ATOMS: atom_id res chain seq x y z
N ALA A 1 -2.94 -15.59 9.21
CA ALA A 1 -2.59 -14.35 8.54
C ALA A 1 -2.26 -14.63 7.07
N ASN A 2 -2.65 -13.77 6.17
CA ASN A 2 -2.34 -13.83 4.75
C ASN A 2 -1.83 -12.46 4.28
N ILE A 3 -1.31 -12.38 3.05
CA ILE A 3 -0.80 -11.14 2.46
C ILE A 3 -1.75 -10.61 1.37
N ASP A 4 -2.98 -11.12 1.31
CA ASP A 4 -3.98 -10.67 0.34
C ASP A 4 -4.29 -9.18 0.56
N PRO A 5 -3.94 -8.29 -0.37
CA PRO A 5 -4.01 -6.85 -0.17
C PRO A 5 -5.43 -6.31 0.00
N VAL A 6 -6.45 -7.03 -0.49
CA VAL A 6 -7.85 -6.61 -0.35
C VAL A 6 -8.41 -6.87 1.04
N LYS A 7 -7.68 -7.60 1.92
CA LYS A 7 -8.11 -7.93 3.27
C LYS A 7 -7.43 -7.07 4.31
N GLU A 8 -8.21 -6.48 5.21
CA GLU A 8 -7.71 -5.69 6.34
C GLU A 8 -6.71 -4.60 5.89
N TYR A 9 -5.52 -4.58 6.50
CA TYR A 9 -4.42 -3.66 6.19
C TYR A 9 -3.30 -4.32 5.38
N ASN A 10 -3.53 -5.50 4.80
CA ASN A 10 -2.48 -6.26 4.12
C ASN A 10 -1.93 -5.57 2.87
N GLY A 11 -2.71 -4.71 2.22
CA GLY A 11 -2.26 -3.88 1.10
C GLY A 11 -1.04 -3.04 1.45
N TRP A 12 -0.96 -2.52 2.68
CA TRP A 12 0.21 -1.77 3.15
C TRP A 12 1.49 -2.59 3.14
N PHE A 13 1.42 -3.87 3.53
CA PHE A 13 2.57 -4.77 3.46
C PHE A 13 2.92 -5.13 2.03
N THR A 14 1.91 -5.45 1.22
CA THR A 14 2.09 -5.85 -0.18
C THR A 14 2.78 -4.75 -0.99
N VAL A 15 2.33 -3.50 -0.85
CA VAL A 15 2.94 -2.34 -1.52
C VAL A 15 4.32 -2.02 -0.95
N ARG A 16 4.48 -2.01 0.38
CA ARG A 16 5.75 -1.72 1.04
C ARG A 16 6.84 -2.73 0.71
N TYR A 17 6.48 -3.99 0.51
CA TYR A 17 7.42 -5.04 0.11
C TYR A 17 7.78 -4.97 -1.39
N GLY A 18 7.16 -4.05 -2.14
CA GLY A 18 7.36 -3.93 -3.58
C GLY A 18 6.78 -5.10 -4.37
N VAL A 19 5.79 -5.80 -3.81
CA VAL A 19 5.09 -6.91 -4.49
C VAL A 19 3.90 -6.38 -5.27
N GLY A 20 3.11 -5.48 -4.67
CA GLY A 20 1.92 -4.90 -5.27
C GLY A 20 2.09 -3.44 -5.63
N GLU A 21 1.31 -2.99 -6.60
CA GLU A 21 1.25 -1.61 -7.05
C GLU A 21 -0.20 -1.19 -7.26
N THR A 22 -0.44 0.13 -7.17
CA THR A 22 -1.74 0.77 -7.34
C THR A 22 -1.81 1.55 -8.65
N LEU A 23 -2.97 2.00 -9.08
CA LEU A 23 -3.13 2.79 -10.31
C LEU A 23 -2.42 4.15 -10.20
N PHE A 24 -2.49 4.76 -9.04
CA PHE A 24 -1.80 6.01 -8.70
C PHE A 24 -0.97 5.79 -7.44
N LYS A 25 -0.03 6.67 -7.17
CA LYS A 25 0.74 6.70 -5.91
C LYS A 25 0.78 8.10 -5.35
N MET A 26 1.05 8.21 -4.07
CA MET A 26 1.30 9.48 -3.41
C MET A 26 2.82 9.71 -3.33
N ASP A 27 3.28 10.90 -3.69
CA ASP A 27 4.69 11.29 -3.52
C ASP A 27 4.97 11.84 -2.11
N ASP A 28 6.23 12.21 -1.85
CA ASP A 28 6.68 12.73 -0.56
C ASP A 28 6.05 14.10 -0.20
N GLN A 29 5.46 14.81 -1.19
CA GLN A 29 4.71 16.04 -1.01
C GLN A 29 3.20 15.79 -0.89
N LEU A 30 2.78 14.52 -0.71
CA LEU A 30 1.39 14.08 -0.63
C LEU A 30 0.57 14.40 -1.91
N GLN A 31 1.24 14.52 -3.05
CA GLN A 31 0.58 14.73 -4.34
C GLN A 31 0.35 13.40 -5.06
N ILE A 32 -0.80 13.28 -5.72
CA ILE A 32 -1.12 12.09 -6.50
C ILE A 32 -0.32 12.09 -7.80
N GLN A 33 0.41 11.01 -8.02
CA GLN A 33 1.21 10.75 -9.20
C GLN A 33 0.68 9.56 -9.99
N PRO A 34 0.72 9.59 -11.33
CA PRO A 34 0.48 8.43 -12.18
C PRO A 34 1.42 7.26 -11.84
N TRP A 35 0.89 6.02 -11.88
CA TRP A 35 1.71 4.83 -11.67
C TRP A 35 1.32 3.72 -12.65
N LEU A 36 0.50 2.72 -12.29
CA LEU A 36 -0.05 1.75 -13.26
C LEU A 36 -1.09 2.40 -14.19
N ALA A 37 -1.69 3.50 -13.77
CA ALA A 37 -2.37 4.42 -14.69
C ALA A 37 -1.42 5.53 -15.12
N THR A 38 -1.58 6.01 -16.36
CA THR A 38 -0.81 7.15 -16.90
C THR A 38 -1.56 8.47 -16.77
N LYS A 39 -2.89 8.42 -16.66
CA LYS A 39 -3.77 9.59 -16.57
C LYS A 39 -5.08 9.25 -15.90
N GLY A 40 -5.64 10.18 -15.14
CA GLY A 40 -7.01 10.15 -14.63
C GLY A 40 -7.70 11.48 -14.92
N VAL A 41 -8.87 11.43 -15.54
CA VAL A 41 -9.65 12.61 -15.91
C VAL A 41 -11.06 12.49 -15.39
N ARG A 42 -11.52 13.52 -14.69
CA ARG A 42 -12.92 13.61 -14.29
C ARG A 42 -13.75 14.12 -15.44
N LEU A 43 -14.66 13.30 -15.95
CA LEU A 43 -15.55 13.66 -17.08
C LEU A 43 -16.80 14.38 -16.60
N SER A 44 -17.30 13.98 -15.42
CA SER A 44 -18.46 14.58 -14.75
C SER A 44 -18.35 14.43 -13.24
N PRO A 45 -19.26 14.97 -12.44
CA PRO A 45 -19.26 14.72 -10.99
C PRO A 45 -19.24 13.25 -10.59
N LEU A 46 -19.82 12.35 -11.43
CA LEU A 46 -19.97 10.93 -11.17
C LEU A 46 -19.09 10.05 -12.06
N GLU A 47 -18.34 10.61 -13.02
CA GLU A 47 -17.62 9.79 -14.00
C GLU A 47 -16.16 10.20 -14.13
N TRP A 48 -15.30 9.19 -14.16
CA TRP A 48 -13.89 9.28 -14.39
C TRP A 48 -13.43 8.39 -15.52
N GLU A 49 -12.42 8.84 -16.25
CA GLU A 49 -11.70 8.05 -17.25
C GLU A 49 -10.24 7.89 -16.80
N ILE A 50 -9.80 6.64 -16.71
CA ILE A 50 -8.46 6.28 -16.25
C ILE A 50 -7.74 5.58 -17.40
N THR A 51 -6.64 6.16 -17.88
CA THR A 51 -5.79 5.55 -18.92
C THR A 51 -4.81 4.58 -18.28
N ILE A 52 -4.83 3.33 -18.69
CA ILE A 52 -4.00 2.25 -18.14
C ILE A 52 -2.65 2.18 -18.87
N ARG A 53 -1.57 2.04 -18.12
CA ARG A 53 -0.22 1.88 -18.64
C ARG A 53 -0.11 0.58 -19.45
N GLN A 54 0.42 0.69 -20.65
CA GLN A 54 0.62 -0.44 -21.54
C GLN A 54 1.96 -1.16 -21.27
N GLY A 55 2.03 -2.46 -21.59
CA GLY A 55 3.26 -3.25 -21.47
C GLY A 55 3.60 -3.72 -20.07
N VAL A 56 2.79 -3.41 -19.06
CA VAL A 56 2.94 -3.92 -17.70
C VAL A 56 2.64 -5.42 -17.66
N ARG A 57 3.47 -6.20 -16.98
CA ARG A 57 3.24 -7.64 -16.75
C ARG A 57 3.00 -7.93 -15.29
N PHE A 58 2.11 -8.86 -15.04
CA PHE A 58 1.98 -9.50 -13.74
C PHE A 58 3.15 -10.48 -13.49
N HIS A 59 3.32 -10.89 -12.25
CA HIS A 59 4.38 -11.81 -11.83
C HIS A 59 4.33 -13.18 -12.50
N ASP A 60 3.19 -13.61 -13.00
CA ASP A 60 3.00 -14.84 -13.79
C ASP A 60 3.34 -14.67 -15.29
N GLY A 61 3.76 -13.46 -15.68
CA GLY A 61 4.11 -13.11 -17.06
C GLY A 61 2.95 -12.63 -17.92
N SER A 62 1.70 -12.74 -17.49
CA SER A 62 0.52 -12.24 -18.21
C SER A 62 0.53 -10.71 -18.31
N LEU A 63 -0.12 -10.16 -19.33
CA LEU A 63 -0.22 -8.71 -19.51
C LEU A 63 -1.32 -8.12 -18.62
N MET A 64 -1.00 -7.00 -17.98
CA MET A 64 -2.00 -6.14 -17.35
C MET A 64 -2.74 -5.36 -18.45
N THR A 65 -4.05 -5.52 -18.50
CA THR A 65 -4.95 -4.84 -19.45
C THR A 65 -6.03 -4.08 -18.68
N PRO A 66 -6.75 -3.13 -19.29
CA PRO A 66 -7.92 -2.52 -18.64
C PRO A 66 -8.92 -3.55 -18.11
N GLN A 67 -9.11 -4.67 -18.82
CA GLN A 67 -10.00 -5.73 -18.38
C GLN A 67 -9.52 -6.42 -17.09
N THR A 68 -8.22 -6.76 -16.98
CA THR A 68 -7.67 -7.37 -15.76
C THR A 68 -7.65 -6.39 -14.58
N VAL A 69 -7.45 -5.09 -14.84
CA VAL A 69 -7.57 -4.04 -13.83
C VAL A 69 -9.01 -3.91 -13.32
N LYS A 70 -10.00 -3.94 -14.23
CA LYS A 70 -11.42 -3.97 -13.87
C LYS A 70 -11.72 -5.15 -12.95
N GLU A 71 -11.32 -6.37 -13.33
CA GLU A 71 -11.51 -7.59 -12.53
C GLU A 71 -10.88 -7.47 -11.14
N SER A 72 -9.69 -6.88 -11.04
CA SER A 72 -9.04 -6.62 -9.77
C SER A 72 -9.84 -5.66 -8.89
N LEU A 73 -10.34 -4.56 -9.44
CA LEU A 73 -11.15 -3.59 -8.71
C LEU A 73 -12.52 -4.17 -8.31
N GLU A 74 -13.16 -4.94 -9.17
CA GLU A 74 -14.41 -5.64 -8.86
C GLU A 74 -14.21 -6.65 -7.73
N HIS A 75 -13.10 -7.38 -7.74
CA HIS A 75 -12.72 -8.27 -6.64
C HIS A 75 -12.51 -7.50 -5.33
N LEU A 76 -11.85 -6.35 -5.36
CA LEU A 76 -11.70 -5.47 -4.22
C LEU A 76 -13.05 -5.06 -3.64
N LEU A 77 -13.96 -4.56 -4.50
CA LEU A 77 -15.28 -4.10 -4.08
C LEU A 77 -16.13 -5.22 -3.46
N ALA A 78 -16.00 -6.44 -3.97
CA ALA A 78 -16.70 -7.61 -3.43
C ALA A 78 -16.11 -8.12 -2.11
N SER A 79 -14.81 -7.91 -1.87
CA SER A 79 -14.07 -8.51 -0.77
C SER A 79 -13.76 -7.56 0.39
N ASN A 80 -13.87 -6.24 0.18
CA ASN A 80 -13.52 -5.21 1.15
C ASN A 80 -14.62 -4.16 1.28
N GLN A 81 -15.44 -4.28 2.35
CA GLN A 81 -16.55 -3.37 2.61
C GLN A 81 -16.13 -1.91 2.80
N ARG A 82 -14.94 -1.68 3.41
CA ARG A 82 -14.40 -0.33 3.58
C ARG A 82 -14.10 0.30 2.22
N ALA A 83 -13.36 -0.41 1.36
CA ALA A 83 -13.05 0.07 0.02
C ALA A 83 -14.31 0.31 -0.81
N ALA A 84 -15.30 -0.58 -0.74
CA ALA A 84 -16.58 -0.43 -1.43
C ALA A 84 -17.34 0.84 -0.96
N GLY A 85 -17.33 1.12 0.34
CA GLY A 85 -17.95 2.31 0.93
C GLY A 85 -17.20 3.61 0.61
N GLU A 86 -15.87 3.58 0.54
CA GLU A 86 -15.06 4.76 0.25
C GLU A 86 -15.02 5.08 -1.26
N LEU A 87 -14.82 4.08 -2.12
CA LEU A 87 -14.76 4.25 -3.58
C LEU A 87 -16.13 4.59 -4.19
N MET A 88 -17.22 4.10 -3.60
CA MET A 88 -18.59 4.31 -4.05
C MET A 88 -18.81 3.99 -5.54
N ILE A 89 -18.06 3.03 -6.09
CA ILE A 89 -18.15 2.67 -7.50
C ILE A 89 -19.46 1.95 -7.76
N GLU A 90 -20.19 2.43 -8.79
CA GLU A 90 -21.40 1.82 -9.31
C GLU A 90 -21.08 0.87 -10.46
N GLN A 91 -20.23 1.31 -11.40
CA GLN A 91 -19.90 0.58 -12.60
C GLN A 91 -18.46 0.83 -13.06
N ILE A 92 -17.81 -0.21 -13.56
CA ILE A 92 -16.52 -0.12 -14.24
C ILE A 92 -16.69 -0.69 -15.66
N THR A 93 -16.31 0.09 -16.66
CA THR A 93 -16.28 -0.35 -18.07
C THR A 93 -14.84 -0.28 -18.57
N ALA A 94 -14.34 -1.39 -19.13
CA ALA A 94 -13.02 -1.45 -19.75
C ALA A 94 -13.14 -1.25 -21.27
N THR A 95 -12.21 -0.47 -21.82
CA THR A 95 -11.96 -0.34 -23.26
C THR A 95 -10.54 -0.83 -23.57
N ASP A 96 -10.05 -0.65 -24.81
CA ASP A 96 -8.71 -1.13 -25.19
C ASP A 96 -7.59 -0.51 -24.36
N HIS A 97 -7.75 0.73 -23.87
CA HIS A 97 -6.71 1.48 -23.17
C HIS A 97 -7.18 2.16 -21.88
N THR A 98 -8.47 2.23 -21.65
CA THR A 98 -9.02 2.99 -20.52
C THR A 98 -10.02 2.20 -19.69
N LEU A 99 -10.20 2.65 -18.45
CA LEU A 99 -11.36 2.33 -17.61
C LEU A 99 -12.26 3.56 -17.53
N ARG A 100 -13.54 3.40 -17.70
CA ARG A 100 -14.55 4.34 -17.22
C ARG A 100 -15.13 3.84 -15.92
N ILE A 101 -15.04 4.71 -14.92
CA ILE A 101 -15.55 4.45 -13.57
C ILE A 101 -16.68 5.43 -13.30
N LYS A 102 -17.87 4.88 -13.07
CA LYS A 102 -19.03 5.60 -12.61
C LYS A 102 -19.22 5.37 -11.12
N THR A 103 -19.39 6.44 -10.35
CA THR A 103 -19.61 6.40 -8.90
C THR A 103 -21.08 6.68 -8.57
N LYS A 104 -21.56 6.16 -7.43
CA LYS A 104 -22.93 6.36 -6.94
C LYS A 104 -23.19 7.80 -6.53
N GLU A 105 -22.16 8.47 -6.01
CA GLU A 105 -22.16 9.85 -5.56
C GLU A 105 -20.92 10.57 -6.09
N PRO A 106 -20.88 11.93 -6.10
CA PRO A 106 -19.70 12.67 -6.51
C PRO A 106 -18.47 12.29 -5.67
N GLN A 107 -17.41 11.78 -6.34
CA GLN A 107 -16.18 11.32 -5.68
C GLN A 107 -14.98 12.12 -6.16
N PRO A 108 -14.72 13.33 -5.59
CA PRO A 108 -13.64 14.21 -6.05
C PRO A 108 -12.24 13.67 -5.76
N ILE A 109 -12.10 12.75 -4.81
CA ILE A 109 -10.82 12.16 -4.38
C ILE A 109 -10.63 10.73 -4.89
N LEU A 110 -11.32 10.32 -5.96
CA LEU A 110 -11.23 8.95 -6.48
C LEU A 110 -9.78 8.53 -6.76
N LEU A 111 -8.95 9.41 -7.30
CA LEU A 111 -7.55 9.09 -7.60
C LEU A 111 -6.73 8.81 -6.34
N ASN A 112 -7.03 9.52 -5.24
CA ASN A 112 -6.40 9.27 -3.94
C ASN A 112 -6.79 7.89 -3.39
N LEU A 113 -8.06 7.51 -3.53
CA LEU A 113 -8.55 6.20 -3.11
C LEU A 113 -7.98 5.08 -3.98
N LEU A 114 -7.75 5.34 -5.28
CA LEU A 114 -7.06 4.41 -6.19
C LEU A 114 -5.54 4.36 -5.97
N ALA A 115 -4.98 5.21 -5.11
CA ALA A 115 -3.61 5.17 -4.62
C ALA A 115 -3.49 4.52 -3.23
N ASP A 116 -4.61 4.29 -2.53
CA ASP A 116 -4.59 3.58 -1.25
C ASP A 116 -4.13 2.13 -1.47
N PRO A 117 -3.25 1.59 -0.62
CA PRO A 117 -2.73 0.23 -0.74
C PRO A 117 -3.77 -0.89 -0.84
N TYR A 118 -4.99 -0.73 -0.34
CA TYR A 118 -6.05 -1.71 -0.59
C TYR A 118 -6.42 -1.82 -2.07
N SER A 119 -6.20 -0.75 -2.85
CA SER A 119 -6.44 -0.72 -4.30
C SER A 119 -5.32 -1.34 -5.14
N THR A 120 -4.47 -2.18 -4.52
CA THR A 120 -3.43 -2.94 -5.23
C THR A 120 -4.03 -3.77 -6.35
N ILE A 121 -3.43 -3.66 -7.54
CA ILE A 121 -3.87 -4.39 -8.72
C ILE A 121 -3.32 -5.81 -8.71
N LEU A 122 -4.22 -6.78 -8.79
CA LEU A 122 -3.95 -8.22 -8.76
C LEU A 122 -4.40 -8.91 -10.04
N HIS A 123 -3.74 -9.99 -10.42
CA HIS A 123 -4.26 -10.94 -11.39
C HIS A 123 -5.20 -11.94 -10.68
N VAL A 124 -6.48 -11.63 -10.63
CA VAL A 124 -7.49 -12.39 -9.86
C VAL A 124 -7.64 -13.82 -10.37
N GLY A 125 -7.49 -14.05 -11.69
CA GLY A 125 -7.58 -15.37 -12.31
C GLY A 125 -6.35 -16.26 -12.16
N ALA A 126 -5.26 -15.77 -11.58
CA ALA A 126 -4.04 -16.55 -11.45
C ALA A 126 -4.18 -17.69 -10.44
N LYS A 127 -3.77 -18.90 -10.83
CA LYS A 127 -3.82 -20.10 -9.98
C LYS A 127 -2.99 -19.98 -8.68
N GLU A 128 -2.02 -19.06 -8.67
CA GLU A 128 -1.12 -18.80 -7.52
C GLU A 128 -1.62 -17.71 -6.58
N SER A 129 -2.70 -17.01 -6.93
CA SER A 129 -3.32 -15.98 -6.06
C SER A 129 -4.12 -16.62 -4.93
N THR A 130 -3.43 -17.34 -4.08
CA THR A 130 -3.99 -17.81 -2.82
C THR A 130 -3.51 -16.89 -1.70
N GLY A 131 -4.20 -16.74 -0.60
CA GLY A 131 -3.82 -15.82 0.48
C GLY A 131 -2.39 -15.96 1.05
N LYS A 132 -1.57 -16.88 0.54
CA LYS A 132 -0.15 -17.03 0.85
C LYS A 132 0.76 -16.53 -0.27
N SER A 133 0.23 -16.36 -1.47
CA SER A 133 0.92 -15.81 -2.63
C SER A 133 -0.01 -14.85 -3.36
N VAL A 134 0.53 -13.76 -3.85
CA VAL A 134 -0.21 -12.78 -4.67
C VAL A 134 0.50 -12.60 -6.00
N VAL A 135 -0.26 -12.60 -7.09
CA VAL A 135 0.22 -12.29 -8.43
C VAL A 135 -0.14 -10.84 -8.72
N ALA A 136 0.88 -9.98 -8.64
CA ALA A 136 0.78 -8.53 -8.81
C ALA A 136 1.83 -8.03 -9.81
N THR A 137 2.15 -6.74 -9.83
CA THR A 137 2.96 -6.10 -10.87
C THR A 137 4.29 -5.54 -10.38
N GLY A 138 4.55 -5.56 -9.08
CA GLY A 138 5.67 -4.87 -8.44
C GLY A 138 7.05 -5.42 -8.81
N PRO A 139 8.14 -4.71 -8.43
CA PRO A 139 9.52 -5.08 -8.72
C PRO A 139 9.97 -6.37 -8.06
N TYR A 140 9.24 -6.88 -7.08
CA TYR A 140 9.53 -8.12 -6.38
C TYR A 140 8.37 -9.09 -6.39
N GLN A 141 8.69 -10.38 -6.54
CA GLN A 141 7.78 -11.50 -6.38
C GLN A 141 7.94 -12.08 -4.97
N LEU A 142 6.82 -12.38 -4.33
CA LEU A 142 6.79 -13.09 -3.06
C LEU A 142 7.11 -14.58 -3.29
N THR A 143 8.18 -15.08 -2.65
CA THR A 143 8.56 -16.50 -2.72
C THR A 143 8.17 -17.27 -1.48
N ALA A 144 8.10 -16.60 -0.32
CA ALA A 144 7.57 -17.16 0.90
C ALA A 144 6.97 -16.05 1.78
N PHE A 145 5.90 -16.36 2.47
CA PHE A 145 5.31 -15.51 3.50
C PHE A 145 5.15 -16.30 4.79
N ARG A 146 5.73 -15.81 5.85
CA ARG A 146 5.70 -16.39 7.18
C ARG A 146 5.05 -15.37 8.11
N PRO A 147 3.75 -15.54 8.42
CA PRO A 147 3.06 -14.65 9.35
C PRO A 147 3.92 -14.44 10.62
N GLU A 148 4.00 -13.21 11.10
CA GLU A 148 4.78 -12.78 12.27
C GLU A 148 6.31 -12.84 12.12
N ASN A 149 6.84 -13.63 11.19
CA ASN A 149 8.29 -13.80 10.99
C ASN A 149 8.84 -13.01 9.79
N GLY A 150 8.00 -12.70 8.80
CA GLY A 150 8.41 -11.90 7.63
C GLY A 150 8.16 -12.56 6.29
N ALA A 151 8.96 -12.21 5.27
CA ALA A 151 8.77 -12.64 3.89
C ALA A 151 10.08 -12.80 3.16
N SER A 152 10.11 -13.69 2.17
CA SER A 152 11.21 -13.83 1.21
C SER A 152 10.74 -13.35 -0.15
N LEU A 153 11.55 -12.54 -0.81
CA LEU A 153 11.25 -11.91 -2.08
C LEU A 153 12.39 -12.17 -3.08
N LYS A 154 12.04 -12.26 -4.36
CA LYS A 154 13.00 -12.26 -5.47
C LYS A 154 12.66 -11.15 -6.46
N ALA A 155 13.67 -10.56 -7.09
CA ALA A 155 13.48 -9.55 -8.12
C ALA A 155 12.66 -10.09 -9.29
N PHE A 156 11.71 -9.28 -9.77
CA PHE A 156 10.96 -9.56 -11.00
C PHE A 156 11.67 -8.92 -12.19
N HIS A 157 12.32 -9.75 -13.01
CA HIS A 157 13.15 -9.27 -14.12
C HIS A 157 12.37 -8.51 -15.19
N ASN A 158 11.11 -8.88 -15.40
CA ASN A 158 10.24 -8.23 -16.39
C ASN A 158 9.46 -7.03 -15.82
N TYR A 159 9.96 -6.44 -14.73
CA TYR A 159 9.33 -5.27 -14.14
C TYR A 159 9.33 -4.09 -15.11
N TRP A 160 8.19 -3.50 -15.33
CA TRP A 160 7.95 -2.47 -16.34
C TRP A 160 8.79 -1.19 -16.14
N ASN A 161 9.16 -0.86 -14.91
CA ASN A 161 9.95 0.32 -14.57
C ASN A 161 11.43 0.01 -14.29
N GLY A 162 11.95 -1.06 -14.90
CA GLY A 162 13.33 -1.49 -14.76
C GLY A 162 13.56 -2.49 -13.62
N ALA A 163 14.39 -3.49 -13.86
CA ALA A 163 14.67 -4.54 -12.89
C ALA A 163 15.26 -4.00 -11.58
N ALA A 164 14.82 -4.56 -10.45
CA ALA A 164 15.37 -4.23 -9.15
C ALA A 164 16.87 -4.62 -9.08
N LYS A 165 17.69 -3.75 -8.48
CA LYS A 165 19.14 -3.97 -8.35
C LYS A 165 19.49 -5.05 -7.34
N VAL A 166 18.66 -5.27 -6.34
CA VAL A 166 18.84 -6.31 -5.31
C VAL A 166 18.07 -7.54 -5.74
N ALA A 167 18.77 -8.66 -5.96
CA ALA A 167 18.15 -9.86 -6.52
C ALA A 167 17.20 -10.58 -5.55
N LYS A 168 17.52 -10.55 -4.25
CA LYS A 168 16.74 -11.21 -3.19
C LYS A 168 16.64 -10.30 -1.98
N VAL A 169 15.47 -10.31 -1.33
CA VAL A 169 15.23 -9.57 -0.09
C VAL A 169 14.58 -10.52 0.93
N GLU A 170 15.15 -10.57 2.12
CA GLU A 170 14.57 -11.25 3.28
C GLU A 170 14.04 -10.19 4.25
N ILE A 171 12.75 -10.25 4.52
CA ILE A 171 12.10 -9.37 5.48
C ILE A 171 11.95 -10.15 6.78
N ARG A 172 12.42 -9.58 7.89
CA ARG A 172 12.29 -10.12 9.24
C ARG A 172 11.41 -9.19 10.08
N SER A 173 10.48 -9.76 10.81
CA SER A 173 9.65 -9.01 11.77
C SER A 173 10.30 -9.04 13.14
N PHE A 174 10.26 -7.91 13.84
CA PHE A 174 10.75 -7.78 15.22
C PHE A 174 9.58 -7.32 16.10
N SER A 175 9.49 -7.88 17.29
CA SER A 175 8.47 -7.52 18.28
C SER A 175 8.74 -6.19 18.95
N ASP A 176 10.01 -5.76 18.98
CA ASP A 176 10.46 -4.54 19.66
C ASP A 176 11.67 -3.89 18.96
N ALA A 177 11.85 -2.61 19.23
CA ALA A 177 12.90 -1.80 18.63
C ALA A 177 14.32 -2.16 19.14
N THR A 178 14.44 -2.72 20.33
CA THR A 178 15.74 -3.09 20.92
C THR A 178 16.30 -4.30 20.16
N SER A 179 15.51 -5.35 19.99
CA SER A 179 15.89 -6.53 19.22
C SER A 179 16.25 -6.17 17.77
N MET A 180 15.48 -5.27 17.14
CA MET A 180 15.76 -4.77 15.79
C MET A 180 17.07 -3.99 15.74
N SER A 181 17.35 -3.14 16.73
CA SER A 181 18.60 -2.37 16.83
C SER A 181 19.80 -3.29 17.01
N LEU A 182 19.70 -4.31 17.87
CA LEU A 182 20.78 -5.27 18.09
C LEU A 182 21.09 -6.06 16.83
N ALA A 183 20.07 -6.52 16.10
CA ALA A 183 20.24 -7.22 14.82
C ALA A 183 20.92 -6.32 13.77
N LEU A 184 20.58 -5.04 13.71
CA LEU A 184 21.21 -4.08 12.81
C LEU A 184 22.68 -3.82 13.21
N ASP A 185 22.98 -3.65 14.48
CA ASP A 185 24.32 -3.43 15.00
C ASP A 185 25.22 -4.68 14.81
N ALA A 186 24.65 -5.87 14.90
CA ALA A 186 25.34 -7.13 14.65
C ALA A 186 25.54 -7.44 13.15
N GLY A 187 24.96 -6.64 12.26
CA GLY A 187 25.00 -6.90 10.81
C GLY A 187 24.13 -8.09 10.35
N GLU A 188 23.18 -8.52 11.18
CA GLU A 188 22.22 -9.57 10.81
C GLU A 188 21.13 -9.07 9.85
N ILE A 189 20.90 -7.75 9.82
CA ILE A 189 20.05 -7.06 8.88
C ILE A 189 20.78 -5.85 8.31
N ASP A 190 20.53 -5.55 7.03
CA ASP A 190 21.14 -4.42 6.30
C ASP A 190 20.37 -3.11 6.45
N ALA A 191 19.08 -3.21 6.75
CA ALA A 191 18.19 -2.05 6.90
C ALA A 191 17.10 -2.30 7.93
N ALA A 192 16.74 -1.26 8.68
CA ALA A 192 15.63 -1.28 9.64
C ALA A 192 14.58 -0.23 9.25
N TYR A 193 13.31 -0.61 9.27
CA TYR A 193 12.17 0.26 8.98
C TYR A 193 11.32 0.49 10.23
N GLY A 194 10.88 1.74 10.42
CA GLY A 194 10.01 2.10 11.55
C GLY A 194 10.75 2.19 12.88
N MET A 195 12.05 2.50 12.86
CA MET A 195 12.85 2.73 14.07
C MET A 195 12.28 3.92 14.85
N PRO A 196 11.99 3.78 16.17
CA PRO A 196 11.52 4.89 16.98
C PRO A 196 12.54 6.04 17.06
N ALA A 197 12.05 7.28 17.17
CA ALA A 197 12.91 8.47 17.22
C ALA A 197 13.98 8.42 18.32
N LEU A 198 13.64 7.83 19.47
CA LEU A 198 14.57 7.66 20.59
C LEU A 198 15.79 6.79 20.21
N ASN A 199 15.55 5.70 19.46
CA ASN A 199 16.62 4.83 18.97
C ASN A 199 17.43 5.51 17.87
N LEU A 200 16.78 6.27 16.96
CA LEU A 200 17.43 6.99 15.86
C LEU A 200 18.49 7.98 16.36
N ALA A 201 18.28 8.63 17.51
CA ALA A 201 19.23 9.58 18.07
C ALA A 201 20.65 8.99 18.26
N SER A 202 20.76 7.72 18.60
CA SER A 202 22.04 7.01 18.71
C SER A 202 22.68 6.76 17.35
N TYR A 203 21.90 6.41 16.33
CA TYR A 203 22.40 6.11 14.98
C TYR A 203 22.85 7.34 14.21
N ARG A 204 22.30 8.53 14.49
CA ARG A 204 22.75 9.81 13.90
C ARG A 204 24.23 10.11 14.17
N LYS A 205 24.77 9.56 15.25
CA LYS A 205 26.18 9.75 15.66
C LYS A 205 27.10 8.59 15.25
N LYS A 206 26.54 7.44 14.83
CA LYS A 206 27.31 6.26 14.41
C LYS A 206 27.79 6.39 12.96
N LYS A 207 29.09 6.15 12.73
CA LYS A 207 29.63 6.05 11.38
C LYS A 207 29.12 4.76 10.71
N GLY A 208 28.94 4.79 9.40
CA GLY A 208 28.52 3.62 8.61
C GLY A 208 27.02 3.45 8.47
N TYR A 209 26.21 4.25 9.15
CA TYR A 209 24.75 4.25 9.02
C TYR A 209 24.23 5.44 8.21
N ARG A 210 23.24 5.19 7.39
CA ARG A 210 22.46 6.23 6.70
C ARG A 210 21.03 6.21 7.23
N ILE A 211 20.53 7.36 7.64
CA ILE A 211 19.16 7.54 8.08
C ILE A 211 18.38 8.23 6.96
N SER A 212 17.19 7.71 6.64
CA SER A 212 16.21 8.35 5.77
C SER A 212 14.99 8.65 6.61
N GLU A 213 14.65 9.92 6.73
CA GLU A 213 13.46 10.42 7.42
C GLU A 213 12.63 11.23 6.42
N VAL A 214 11.34 10.99 6.40
CA VAL A 214 10.38 11.71 5.57
C VAL A 214 9.19 12.07 6.45
N ASP A 215 8.77 13.32 6.41
CA ASP A 215 7.54 13.74 7.07
C ASP A 215 6.34 13.04 6.44
N GLY A 216 5.53 12.40 7.28
CA GLY A 216 4.38 11.64 6.83
C GLY A 216 3.06 12.28 7.27
N SER A 217 1.97 11.77 6.72
CA SER A 217 0.61 12.18 7.10
C SER A 217 0.09 11.50 8.38
N ARG A 218 0.93 10.66 9.04
CA ARG A 218 0.52 9.97 10.28
C ARG A 218 0.59 10.95 11.45
N TYR A 219 -0.50 11.07 12.16
CA TYR A 219 -0.58 11.82 13.41
C TYR A 219 -1.09 10.91 14.55
N LEU A 220 -0.74 11.26 15.77
CA LEU A 220 -1.32 10.68 16.97
C LEU A 220 -2.50 11.56 17.40
N SER A 221 -3.61 10.93 17.74
CA SER A 221 -4.79 11.61 18.26
C SER A 221 -5.35 10.89 19.47
N TYR A 222 -5.91 11.64 20.39
CA TYR A 222 -6.74 11.10 21.46
C TYR A 222 -8.18 10.97 20.94
N VAL A 223 -8.78 9.82 21.20
CA VAL A 223 -10.21 9.59 20.93
C VAL A 223 -10.92 9.47 22.28
N TYR A 224 -11.73 10.45 22.60
CA TYR A 224 -12.46 10.48 23.87
C TYR A 224 -13.70 9.59 23.79
N ASN A 225 -13.86 8.71 24.80
CA ASN A 225 -15.08 7.93 24.94
C ASN A 225 -16.17 8.78 25.61
N PHE A 226 -17.03 9.40 24.82
CA PHE A 226 -18.14 10.23 25.34
C PHE A 226 -19.23 9.48 26.12
N ARG A 227 -19.17 8.14 26.20
CA ARG A 227 -20.02 7.37 27.11
C ARG A 227 -19.54 7.45 28.55
N ASP A 228 -18.25 7.82 28.75
CA ASP A 228 -17.69 8.07 30.07
C ASP A 228 -18.12 9.48 30.53
N PRO A 229 -18.75 9.62 31.72
CA PRO A 229 -19.19 10.91 32.23
C PRO A 229 -18.07 11.95 32.36
N TRP A 230 -16.86 11.54 32.73
CA TRP A 230 -15.69 12.41 32.81
C TRP A 230 -15.31 12.99 31.45
N MET A 231 -15.44 12.22 30.39
CA MET A 231 -15.13 12.65 29.02
C MET A 231 -16.22 13.56 28.43
N GLN A 232 -17.36 13.73 29.08
CA GLN A 232 -18.37 14.73 28.71
C GLN A 232 -17.96 16.14 29.17
N ASP A 233 -17.11 16.27 30.18
CA ASP A 233 -16.57 17.56 30.62
C ASP A 233 -15.56 18.10 29.58
N LYS A 234 -15.93 19.23 28.97
CA LYS A 234 -15.10 19.92 27.98
C LYS A 234 -13.80 20.45 28.59
N THR A 235 -13.82 20.86 29.87
CA THR A 235 -12.67 21.41 30.56
C THR A 235 -11.62 20.34 30.80
N LEU A 236 -12.07 19.14 31.19
CA LEU A 236 -11.17 17.99 31.36
C LEU A 236 -10.52 17.58 30.04
N ARG A 237 -11.28 17.50 28.94
CA ARG A 237 -10.71 17.20 27.62
C ARG A 237 -9.66 18.23 27.20
N LYS A 238 -9.94 19.53 27.42
CA LYS A 238 -8.95 20.59 27.13
C LYS A 238 -7.69 20.45 27.99
N ALA A 239 -7.84 20.06 29.24
CA ALA A 239 -6.68 19.83 30.12
C ALA A 239 -5.80 18.68 29.62
N ILE A 240 -6.43 17.61 29.11
CA ILE A 240 -5.70 16.45 28.51
C ILE A 240 -4.98 16.86 27.23
N ASP A 241 -5.58 17.72 26.40
CA ASP A 241 -4.97 18.21 25.15
C ASP A 241 -3.74 19.11 25.36
N LEU A 242 -3.55 19.64 26.58
CA LEU A 242 -2.44 20.54 26.92
C LEU A 242 -1.21 19.82 27.51
N VAL A 243 -1.29 18.52 27.72
CA VAL A 243 -0.19 17.68 28.26
C VAL A 243 0.55 16.98 27.14
#